data_f016960576b4f991a7ce3db7e9de7d08
#
_entry.id   f016960576b4f991a7ce3db7e9de7d08
#
_cell.length_a   1.000
_cell.length_b   1.000
_cell.length_c   1.000
_cell.angle_alpha   90.00
_cell.angle_beta   90.00
_cell.angle_gamma   90.00
#
_symmetry.space_group_name_H-M   'P 1'
#
loop_
_entity.id
_entity.type
_entity.pdbx_description
1 polymer ?
#
loop_
_entity_poly.entity_id
_entity_poly.type
_entity_poly.pdbx_seq_one_letter_code
_entity_poly.pdbx_strand_id
1 'polypeptide(L)'
;FKGQAKNCFRNFFNAFLLNTDRQRSYTGDEMRFKPVEELTFIDDFMFTSVMRNKEICKELLERLLKIKVFDIQYPEAQKSLAPFFESKGIRLDVYVDDGERVFDIEMQTYIPEAIGKRMRYYQSIIDMDALKKGSVYTELKETFILFICTNDPFGKELPVYTFKTECQEDKTISNDDKSIKVIYNANSYEREEDPQIKAFLQYLSNRKSTDEFTDKLDKQVEQMKISEKFKGDYMFVKLHEWEMMERAKKEGFEIGKAQGFEIGKSQGLEQGITQGIEQGLQQGITQGIEQGIQQGIT
;
A
#
# COMPACT_ATOMS: atom_id res chain seq x y z
N PHE A 1 33.61 12.27 2.12
CA PHE A 1 32.43 11.49 2.57
C PHE A 1 31.76 10.66 1.45
N LYS A 2 31.75 11.11 0.18
CA LYS A 2 31.15 10.36 -0.95
C LYS A 2 31.92 9.09 -1.40
N GLY A 3 33.20 8.96 -1.09
CA GLY A 3 34.01 7.81 -1.48
C GLY A 3 33.92 6.60 -0.54
N GLN A 4 33.72 6.83 0.74
CA GLN A 4 33.61 5.75 1.74
C GLN A 4 32.29 4.99 1.69
N ALA A 5 31.18 5.68 1.37
CA ALA A 5 29.88 5.04 1.20
C ALA A 5 29.84 4.07 0.02
N LYS A 6 30.50 4.41 -1.12
CA LYS A 6 30.57 3.54 -2.30
C LYS A 6 31.38 2.25 -2.04
N ASN A 7 32.45 2.32 -1.26
CA ASN A 7 33.26 1.14 -0.94
C ASN A 7 32.59 0.22 0.09
N CYS A 8 31.88 0.77 1.06
CA CYS A 8 31.09 -0.01 2.01
C CYS A 8 29.96 -0.78 1.29
N PHE A 9 29.28 -0.12 0.34
CA PHE A 9 28.22 -0.72 -0.46
C PHE A 9 28.73 -1.85 -1.38
N ARG A 10 29.86 -1.64 -2.03
CA ARG A 10 30.47 -2.67 -2.92
C ARG A 10 30.94 -3.89 -2.13
N ASN A 11 31.50 -3.71 -0.94
CA ASN A 11 31.92 -4.81 -0.09
C ASN A 11 30.74 -5.58 0.51
N PHE A 12 29.64 -4.89 0.85
CA PHE A 12 28.40 -5.51 1.33
C PHE A 12 27.70 -6.30 0.21
N PHE A 13 27.65 -5.73 -1.00
CA PHE A 13 27.09 -6.39 -2.18
C PHE A 13 27.86 -7.65 -2.58
N ASN A 14 29.20 -7.61 -2.55
CA ASN A 14 30.02 -8.78 -2.82
C ASN A 14 29.92 -9.84 -1.70
N ALA A 15 29.77 -9.45 -0.45
CA ALA A 15 29.54 -10.38 0.66
C ALA A 15 28.17 -11.06 0.57
N PHE A 16 27.17 -10.35 0.08
CA PHE A 16 25.81 -10.88 -0.14
C PHE A 16 25.78 -11.88 -1.31
N LEU A 17 26.43 -11.57 -2.43
CA LEU A 17 26.50 -12.48 -3.59
C LEU A 17 27.32 -13.75 -3.31
N LEU A 18 28.34 -13.68 -2.44
CA LEU A 18 29.18 -14.83 -2.07
C LEU A 18 28.51 -15.76 -1.04
N ASN A 19 27.42 -15.32 -0.39
CA ASN A 19 26.70 -16.12 0.63
C ASN A 19 25.51 -16.92 0.06
N THR A 20 25.18 -16.78 -1.22
CA THR A 20 24.06 -17.54 -1.84
C THR A 20 24.39 -19.02 -2.08
N ASP A 21 25.65 -19.44 -1.96
CA ASP A 21 26.08 -20.84 -2.20
C ASP A 21 26.32 -21.69 -0.96
N ARG A 22 25.98 -21.20 0.25
CA ARG A 22 26.05 -22.03 1.46
C ARG A 22 24.69 -22.23 2.10
N GLN A 23 24.10 -23.40 1.81
CA GLN A 23 23.06 -24.00 2.64
C GLN A 23 23.55 -24.06 4.10
N ARG A 24 23.06 -23.17 4.94
CA ARG A 24 23.06 -23.34 6.40
C ARG A 24 21.68 -22.96 6.91
N SER A 25 21.04 -23.93 7.53
CA SER A 25 19.84 -23.80 8.34
C SER A 25 20.03 -22.73 9.42
N TYR A 26 19.48 -21.54 9.20
CA TYR A 26 19.25 -20.56 10.23
C TYR A 26 17.75 -20.46 10.48
N THR A 27 17.33 -20.87 11.67
CA THR A 27 16.01 -20.56 12.24
C THR A 27 16.00 -19.07 12.61
N GLY A 28 15.59 -18.25 11.68
CA GLY A 28 15.44 -16.81 11.82
C GLY A 28 14.87 -16.25 10.51
N ASP A 29 13.92 -15.32 10.59
CA ASP A 29 13.28 -14.67 9.44
C ASP A 29 14.36 -14.15 8.47
N GLU A 30 14.72 -14.96 7.47
CA GLU A 30 15.65 -14.56 6.42
C GLU A 30 14.98 -13.46 5.59
N MET A 31 15.70 -12.36 5.38
CA MET A 31 15.32 -11.29 4.48
C MET A 31 15.19 -11.82 3.05
N ARG A 32 13.94 -12.11 2.63
CA ARG A 32 13.64 -12.60 1.27
C ARG A 32 13.01 -11.48 0.45
N PHE A 33 13.79 -10.85 -0.38
CA PHE A 33 13.27 -9.96 -1.42
C PHE A 33 13.08 -10.73 -2.71
N LYS A 34 12.07 -10.32 -3.48
CA LYS A 34 11.89 -10.82 -4.85
C LYS A 34 13.13 -10.46 -5.67
N PRO A 35 13.81 -11.42 -6.33
CA PRO A 35 14.95 -11.11 -7.17
C PRO A 35 14.62 -10.10 -8.27
N VAL A 36 15.56 -9.25 -8.66
CA VAL A 36 15.34 -8.23 -9.71
C VAL A 36 14.94 -8.88 -11.03
N GLU A 37 15.49 -10.03 -11.32
CA GLU A 37 15.21 -10.82 -12.52
C GLU A 37 13.76 -11.31 -12.62
N GLU A 38 13.10 -11.49 -11.45
CA GLU A 38 11.71 -11.92 -11.35
C GLU A 38 10.71 -10.76 -11.31
N LEU A 39 11.19 -9.51 -11.19
CA LEU A 39 10.31 -8.35 -11.18
C LEU A 39 9.56 -8.23 -12.50
N THR A 40 8.34 -7.73 -12.42
CA THR A 40 7.45 -7.52 -13.54
C THR A 40 6.84 -6.13 -13.45
N PHE A 41 6.16 -5.68 -14.48
CA PHE A 41 5.54 -4.37 -14.52
C PHE A 41 4.56 -4.13 -13.35
N ILE A 42 3.91 -5.18 -12.82
CA ILE A 42 2.97 -5.05 -11.70
C ILE A 42 3.64 -4.90 -10.32
N ASP A 43 4.95 -5.12 -10.22
CA ASP A 43 5.67 -4.91 -8.97
C ASP A 43 5.85 -3.40 -8.72
N ASP A 44 5.47 -2.90 -7.55
CA ASP A 44 5.42 -1.47 -7.19
C ASP A 44 6.68 -0.68 -7.63
N PHE A 45 7.86 -1.17 -7.27
CA PHE A 45 9.12 -0.51 -7.62
C PHE A 45 9.40 -0.50 -9.13
N MET A 46 9.03 -1.56 -9.85
CA MET A 46 9.17 -1.64 -11.30
C MET A 46 8.16 -0.71 -11.99
N PHE A 47 6.90 -0.76 -11.58
CA PHE A 47 5.84 0.09 -12.10
C PHE A 47 6.22 1.56 -11.98
N THR A 48 6.53 2.02 -10.77
CA THR A 48 6.89 3.42 -10.52
C THR A 48 8.15 3.84 -11.29
N SER A 49 9.11 2.93 -11.47
CA SER A 49 10.33 3.20 -12.22
C SER A 49 10.09 3.32 -13.73
N VAL A 50 9.27 2.45 -14.31
CA VAL A 50 8.90 2.51 -15.73
C VAL A 50 8.05 3.74 -16.01
N MET A 51 7.11 4.08 -15.12
CA MET A 51 6.21 5.21 -15.27
C MET A 51 6.89 6.58 -15.13
N ARG A 52 8.15 6.64 -14.70
CA ARG A 52 8.98 7.87 -14.82
C ARG A 52 9.31 8.24 -16.26
N ASN A 53 9.17 7.30 -17.20
CA ASN A 53 9.29 7.62 -18.61
C ASN A 53 8.03 8.35 -19.07
N LYS A 54 8.18 9.63 -19.44
CA LYS A 54 7.08 10.51 -19.86
C LYS A 54 6.25 9.95 -21.00
N GLU A 55 6.92 9.42 -22.02
CA GLU A 55 6.26 8.90 -23.22
C GLU A 55 5.41 7.68 -22.88
N ILE A 56 5.94 6.78 -22.08
CA ILE A 56 5.21 5.59 -21.62
C ILE A 56 4.03 6.01 -20.74
N CYS A 57 4.25 6.92 -19.79
CA CYS A 57 3.21 7.41 -18.90
C CYS A 57 2.08 8.11 -19.67
N LYS A 58 2.43 9.00 -20.61
CA LYS A 58 1.47 9.68 -21.46
C LYS A 58 0.67 8.72 -22.32
N GLU A 59 1.35 7.81 -23.01
CA GLU A 59 0.72 6.82 -23.87
C GLU A 59 -0.22 5.89 -23.08
N LEU A 60 0.14 5.51 -21.87
CA LEU A 60 -0.73 4.73 -20.97
C LEU A 60 -2.00 5.49 -20.62
N LEU A 61 -1.88 6.75 -20.20
CA LEU A 61 -3.04 7.58 -19.86
C LEU A 61 -3.98 7.80 -21.04
N GLU A 62 -3.43 8.14 -22.22
CA GLU A 62 -4.21 8.33 -23.44
C GLU A 62 -4.92 7.04 -23.86
N ARG A 63 -4.25 5.89 -23.70
CA ARG A 63 -4.80 4.57 -23.99
C ARG A 63 -5.96 4.21 -23.06
N LEU A 64 -5.78 4.41 -21.77
CA LEU A 64 -6.75 3.99 -20.75
C LEU A 64 -7.98 4.92 -20.70
N LEU A 65 -7.77 6.22 -20.82
CA LEU A 65 -8.85 7.21 -20.66
C LEU A 65 -9.49 7.66 -21.97
N LYS A 66 -8.88 7.34 -23.12
CA LYS A 66 -9.33 7.78 -24.46
C LYS A 66 -9.42 9.30 -24.58
N ILE A 67 -8.54 10.00 -23.90
CA ILE A 67 -8.39 11.45 -23.96
C ILE A 67 -6.99 11.80 -24.44
N LYS A 68 -6.84 12.98 -25.03
CA LYS A 68 -5.51 13.52 -25.33
C LYS A 68 -4.91 14.10 -24.05
N VAL A 69 -3.73 13.62 -23.65
CA VAL A 69 -2.96 14.17 -22.51
C VAL A 69 -2.00 15.22 -23.04
N PHE A 70 -1.96 16.38 -22.36
CA PHE A 70 -1.07 17.47 -22.75
C PHE A 70 0.39 17.17 -22.35
N ASP A 71 1.24 18.18 -22.29
CA ASP A 71 2.63 17.95 -21.95
C ASP A 71 2.79 17.64 -20.47
N ILE A 72 3.27 16.45 -20.17
CA ILE A 72 3.61 16.02 -18.81
C ILE A 72 4.98 16.57 -18.49
N GLN A 73 5.10 17.44 -17.50
CA GLN A 73 6.43 17.95 -17.14
C GLN A 73 7.31 16.84 -16.58
N TYR A 74 6.91 16.16 -15.52
CA TYR A 74 7.53 14.93 -15.01
C TYR A 74 6.51 14.14 -14.17
N PRO A 75 6.31 12.83 -14.44
CA PRO A 75 5.56 11.99 -13.52
C PRO A 75 6.30 11.93 -12.18
N GLU A 76 5.62 12.31 -11.10
CA GLU A 76 6.16 12.15 -9.75
C GLU A 76 5.86 10.74 -9.25
N ALA A 77 6.88 9.90 -9.19
CA ALA A 77 6.74 8.55 -8.63
C ALA A 77 6.89 8.61 -7.10
N GLN A 78 5.98 7.93 -6.39
CA GLN A 78 5.96 7.86 -4.92
C GLN A 78 5.83 9.23 -4.24
N LYS A 79 4.98 10.10 -4.81
CA LYS A 79 4.65 11.40 -4.20
C LYS A 79 3.95 11.20 -2.86
N SER A 80 4.52 11.73 -1.79
CA SER A 80 3.93 11.67 -0.45
C SER A 80 3.18 12.96 -0.12
N LEU A 81 1.93 12.83 0.26
CA LEU A 81 1.07 13.94 0.65
C LEU A 81 0.55 13.72 2.08
N ALA A 82 0.76 14.70 2.96
CA ALA A 82 0.26 14.71 4.31
C ALA A 82 -0.19 16.13 4.67
N PRO A 83 -1.47 16.46 4.50
CA PRO A 83 -1.95 17.84 4.66
C PRO A 83 -1.85 18.37 6.10
N PHE A 84 -1.88 17.47 7.10
CA PHE A 84 -1.73 17.82 8.52
C PHE A 84 -0.82 16.82 9.23
N PHE A 85 -0.10 17.29 10.26
CA PHE A 85 0.83 16.48 11.04
C PHE A 85 0.19 15.19 11.64
N GLU A 86 -1.07 15.26 12.05
CA GLU A 86 -1.81 14.12 12.62
C GLU A 86 -2.69 13.38 11.60
N SER A 87 -2.69 13.78 10.33
CA SER A 87 -3.49 13.11 9.30
C SER A 87 -2.79 11.85 8.78
N LYS A 88 -3.61 10.88 8.34
CA LYS A 88 -3.08 9.75 7.59
C LYS A 88 -2.58 10.25 6.24
N GLY A 89 -1.27 10.41 6.10
CA GLY A 89 -0.64 10.70 4.82
C GLY A 89 -0.92 9.60 3.78
N ILE A 90 -0.81 9.96 2.51
CA ILE A 90 -0.84 9.01 1.40
C ILE A 90 0.49 9.07 0.64
N ARG A 91 0.86 7.96 0.03
CA ARG A 91 1.92 7.89 -0.97
C ARG A 91 1.25 7.45 -2.26
N LEU A 92 1.31 8.32 -3.26
CA LEU A 92 0.81 8.05 -4.60
C LEU A 92 1.88 7.32 -5.40
N ASP A 93 1.50 6.25 -6.11
CA ASP A 93 2.46 5.49 -6.91
C ASP A 93 2.98 6.34 -8.07
N VAL A 94 2.08 6.94 -8.85
CA VAL A 94 2.43 7.85 -9.95
C VAL A 94 1.45 9.01 -10.00
N TYR A 95 1.95 10.21 -9.70
CA TYR A 95 1.20 11.46 -9.80
C TYR A 95 1.62 12.22 -11.06
N VAL A 96 0.65 12.66 -11.84
CA VAL A 96 0.87 13.39 -13.09
C VAL A 96 0.01 14.64 -13.13
N ASP A 97 0.59 15.76 -13.52
CA ASP A 97 -0.10 17.02 -13.82
C ASP A 97 0.22 17.42 -15.26
N ASP A 98 -0.80 17.55 -16.13
CA ASP A 98 -0.64 17.95 -17.52
C ASP A 98 -0.96 19.45 -17.76
N GLY A 99 -1.11 20.21 -16.67
CA GLY A 99 -1.46 21.62 -16.69
C GLY A 99 -2.96 21.88 -16.47
N GLU A 100 -3.84 21.08 -17.04
CA GLU A 100 -5.29 21.19 -16.93
C GLU A 100 -5.90 20.12 -16.03
N ARG A 101 -5.25 18.95 -15.93
CA ARG A 101 -5.75 17.76 -15.24
C ARG A 101 -4.69 17.16 -14.34
N VAL A 102 -5.17 16.46 -13.32
CA VAL A 102 -4.34 15.66 -12.41
C VAL A 102 -4.72 14.20 -12.56
N PHE A 103 -3.70 13.35 -12.62
CA PHE A 103 -3.86 11.89 -12.70
C PHE A 103 -3.09 11.26 -11.55
N ASP A 104 -3.77 10.40 -10.81
CA ASP A 104 -3.20 9.49 -9.82
C ASP A 104 -3.35 8.06 -10.34
N ILE A 105 -2.23 7.36 -10.54
CA ILE A 105 -2.20 6.02 -11.11
C ILE A 105 -1.62 5.07 -10.09
N GLU A 106 -2.43 4.14 -9.62
CA GLU A 106 -2.12 3.19 -8.57
C GLU A 106 -2.12 1.75 -9.09
N MET A 107 -1.06 0.99 -8.84
CA MET A 107 -0.98 -0.44 -9.13
C MET A 107 -1.38 -1.25 -7.90
N GLN A 108 -2.42 -2.10 -8.01
CA GLN A 108 -2.94 -2.88 -6.91
C GLN A 108 -2.84 -4.38 -7.20
N THR A 109 -1.88 -5.05 -6.59
CA THR A 109 -1.69 -6.51 -6.72
C THR A 109 -2.54 -7.33 -5.73
N TYR A 110 -3.17 -6.67 -4.78
CA TYR A 110 -4.17 -7.23 -3.88
C TYR A 110 -5.41 -6.34 -3.87
N ILE A 111 -6.55 -6.88 -3.45
CA ILE A 111 -7.78 -6.09 -3.34
C ILE A 111 -7.72 -5.24 -2.07
N PRO A 112 -7.65 -3.90 -2.18
CA PRO A 112 -7.62 -3.05 -1.01
C PRO A 112 -8.96 -3.08 -0.29
N GLU A 113 -8.92 -3.17 1.03
CA GLU A 113 -10.13 -2.98 1.84
C GLU A 113 -10.73 -1.60 1.60
N ALA A 114 -12.06 -1.55 1.39
CA ALA A 114 -12.82 -0.31 1.18
C ALA A 114 -12.27 0.58 0.05
N ILE A 115 -11.96 0.00 -1.11
CA ILE A 115 -11.34 0.67 -2.27
C ILE A 115 -12.00 2.02 -2.61
N GLY A 116 -13.33 2.12 -2.62
CA GLY A 116 -14.04 3.36 -2.90
C GLY A 116 -13.78 4.46 -1.86
N LYS A 117 -13.65 4.09 -0.57
CA LYS A 117 -13.29 5.04 0.49
C LYS A 117 -11.83 5.50 0.35
N ARG A 118 -10.95 4.60 -0.06
CA ARG A 118 -9.54 4.91 -0.31
C ARG A 118 -9.40 5.90 -1.46
N MET A 119 -10.05 5.66 -2.60
CA MET A 119 -10.06 6.58 -3.75
C MET A 119 -10.63 7.96 -3.37
N ARG A 120 -11.72 8.01 -2.57
CA ARG A 120 -12.27 9.27 -2.07
C ARG A 120 -11.28 10.03 -1.20
N TYR A 121 -10.56 9.33 -0.33
CA TYR A 121 -9.56 9.92 0.54
C TYR A 121 -8.37 10.47 -0.26
N TYR A 122 -7.91 9.75 -1.28
CA TYR A 122 -6.86 10.20 -2.19
C TYR A 122 -7.26 11.49 -2.91
N GLN A 123 -8.48 11.53 -3.48
CA GLN A 123 -9.05 12.72 -4.09
C GLN A 123 -9.01 13.93 -3.15
N SER A 124 -9.48 13.74 -1.91
CA SER A 124 -9.53 14.83 -0.93
C SER A 124 -8.14 15.40 -0.61
N ILE A 125 -7.14 14.55 -0.51
CA ILE A 125 -5.76 14.98 -0.21
C ILE A 125 -5.13 15.68 -1.41
N ILE A 126 -5.36 15.20 -2.62
CA ILE A 126 -4.92 15.83 -3.87
C ILE A 126 -5.52 17.23 -4.00
N ASP A 127 -6.82 17.37 -3.74
CA ASP A 127 -7.51 18.65 -3.80
C ASP A 127 -6.99 19.64 -2.74
N MET A 128 -6.69 19.15 -1.53
CA MET A 128 -6.10 19.97 -0.47
C MET A 128 -4.67 20.41 -0.77
N ASP A 129 -3.88 19.56 -1.44
CA ASP A 129 -2.51 19.90 -1.88
C ASP A 129 -2.55 20.94 -3.00
N ALA A 130 -3.51 20.83 -3.92
CA ALA A 130 -3.69 21.72 -5.05
C ALA A 130 -4.22 23.09 -4.66
N LEU A 131 -5.20 23.15 -3.73
CA LEU A 131 -5.91 24.39 -3.37
C LEU A 131 -5.28 25.07 -2.15
N LYS A 132 -4.44 26.06 -2.38
CA LYS A 132 -3.78 26.82 -1.31
C LYS A 132 -4.74 27.84 -0.65
N LYS A 133 -4.38 28.29 0.56
CA LYS A 133 -5.15 29.32 1.28
C LYS A 133 -5.28 30.58 0.43
N GLY A 134 -6.51 30.99 0.17
CA GLY A 134 -6.84 32.18 -0.64
C GLY A 134 -7.15 31.90 -2.10
N SER A 135 -6.94 30.66 -2.57
CA SER A 135 -7.37 30.23 -3.90
C SER A 135 -8.89 30.08 -3.98
N VAL A 136 -9.41 30.13 -5.20
CA VAL A 136 -10.83 29.93 -5.49
C VAL A 136 -11.09 28.52 -5.96
N TYR A 137 -12.25 27.93 -5.67
CA TYR A 137 -12.56 26.53 -6.00
C TYR A 137 -12.50 26.23 -7.50
N THR A 138 -12.66 27.22 -8.36
CA THR A 138 -12.52 27.07 -9.83
C THR A 138 -11.09 26.76 -10.30
N GLU A 139 -10.09 26.89 -9.40
CA GLU A 139 -8.70 26.49 -9.67
C GLU A 139 -8.48 24.99 -9.50
N LEU A 140 -9.45 24.25 -8.92
CA LEU A 140 -9.37 22.78 -8.87
C LEU A 140 -9.44 22.20 -10.27
N LYS A 141 -8.44 21.40 -10.61
CA LYS A 141 -8.35 20.75 -11.92
C LYS A 141 -9.25 19.53 -12.00
N GLU A 142 -9.58 19.11 -13.21
CA GLU A 142 -10.16 17.80 -13.44
C GLU A 142 -9.20 16.72 -12.93
N THR A 143 -9.71 15.79 -12.10
CA THR A 143 -8.88 14.79 -11.43
C THR A 143 -9.34 13.38 -11.79
N PHE A 144 -8.38 12.56 -12.18
CA PHE A 144 -8.56 11.14 -12.47
C PHE A 144 -7.80 10.30 -11.43
N ILE A 145 -8.54 9.50 -10.65
CA ILE A 145 -7.95 8.49 -9.76
C ILE A 145 -8.09 7.13 -10.44
N LEU A 146 -6.96 6.57 -10.90
CA LEU A 146 -6.91 5.32 -11.64
C LEU A 146 -6.30 4.21 -10.77
N PHE A 147 -7.09 3.20 -10.45
CA PHE A 147 -6.60 1.99 -9.80
C PHE A 147 -6.52 0.86 -10.81
N ILE A 148 -5.31 0.35 -11.03
CA ILE A 148 -5.04 -0.79 -11.92
C ILE A 148 -4.91 -2.03 -11.05
N CYS A 149 -5.94 -2.87 -11.04
CA CYS A 149 -6.04 -4.03 -10.18
C CYS A 149 -5.72 -5.32 -10.94
N THR A 150 -4.91 -6.18 -10.37
CA THR A 150 -4.69 -7.54 -10.92
C THR A 150 -5.86 -8.47 -10.66
N ASN A 151 -6.73 -8.14 -9.69
CA ASN A 151 -7.92 -8.92 -9.33
C ASN A 151 -9.17 -8.03 -9.32
N ASP A 152 -10.34 -8.62 -9.49
CA ASP A 152 -11.62 -7.89 -9.49
C ASP A 152 -12.05 -7.47 -8.10
N PRO A 153 -12.07 -6.16 -7.77
CA PRO A 153 -12.44 -5.68 -6.45
C PRO A 153 -13.94 -5.76 -6.14
N PHE A 154 -14.79 -5.97 -7.14
CA PHE A 154 -16.25 -5.99 -6.98
C PHE A 154 -16.90 -7.35 -7.30
N GLY A 155 -16.15 -8.29 -7.87
CA GLY A 155 -16.64 -9.62 -8.26
C GLY A 155 -17.74 -9.58 -9.34
N LYS A 156 -17.71 -8.55 -10.22
CA LYS A 156 -18.67 -8.40 -11.32
C LYS A 156 -18.07 -8.71 -12.69
N GLU A 157 -16.78 -9.03 -12.71
CA GLU A 157 -16.04 -9.43 -13.91
C GLU A 157 -16.09 -8.38 -15.05
N LEU A 158 -16.24 -7.12 -14.69
CA LEU A 158 -16.08 -6.04 -15.67
C LEU A 158 -14.60 -5.68 -15.80
N PRO A 159 -14.09 -5.43 -17.00
CA PRO A 159 -12.71 -5.02 -17.21
C PRO A 159 -12.44 -3.59 -16.72
N VAL A 160 -13.47 -2.74 -16.75
CA VAL A 160 -13.38 -1.33 -16.33
C VAL A 160 -14.60 -0.95 -15.50
N TYR A 161 -14.37 -0.25 -14.39
CA TYR A 161 -15.40 0.36 -13.55
C TYR A 161 -15.14 1.85 -13.47
N THR A 162 -16.04 2.67 -14.02
CA THR A 162 -15.95 4.13 -13.98
C THR A 162 -17.01 4.70 -13.04
N PHE A 163 -16.56 5.54 -12.12
CA PHE A 163 -17.42 6.21 -11.15
C PHE A 163 -17.36 7.72 -11.35
N LYS A 164 -18.53 8.34 -11.50
CA LYS A 164 -18.74 9.78 -11.58
C LYS A 164 -19.92 10.15 -10.70
N THR A 165 -19.99 11.40 -10.27
CA THR A 165 -21.15 11.94 -9.55
C THR A 165 -22.31 12.17 -10.51
N GLU A 166 -23.51 11.71 -10.15
CA GLU A 166 -24.75 11.88 -10.92
C GLU A 166 -25.84 12.45 -10.03
N CYS A 167 -26.67 13.36 -10.57
CA CYS A 167 -27.93 13.74 -9.96
C CYS A 167 -28.90 12.55 -10.02
N GLN A 168 -29.47 12.15 -8.86
CA GLN A 168 -30.36 10.99 -8.82
C GLN A 168 -31.73 11.30 -9.42
N GLU A 169 -32.21 12.53 -9.26
CA GLU A 169 -33.51 13.01 -9.70
C GLU A 169 -33.54 13.28 -11.21
N ASP A 170 -32.44 13.77 -11.77
CA ASP A 170 -32.32 14.03 -13.20
C ASP A 170 -30.88 13.84 -13.65
N LYS A 171 -30.63 12.78 -14.41
CA LYS A 171 -29.29 12.40 -14.89
C LYS A 171 -28.73 13.31 -15.99
N THR A 172 -29.53 14.24 -16.50
CA THR A 172 -29.05 15.25 -17.45
C THR A 172 -28.34 16.41 -16.76
N ILE A 173 -28.51 16.54 -15.43
CA ILE A 173 -27.86 17.56 -14.63
C ILE A 173 -26.47 17.10 -14.22
N SER A 174 -25.44 17.86 -14.62
CA SER A 174 -24.06 17.68 -14.14
C SER A 174 -23.77 18.70 -13.06
N ASN A 175 -23.15 18.26 -11.94
CA ASN A 175 -22.60 19.18 -10.95
C ASN A 175 -21.21 19.69 -11.32
N ASP A 176 -20.64 19.21 -12.42
CA ASP A 176 -19.32 19.59 -12.97
C ASP A 176 -18.16 19.51 -11.92
N ASP A 177 -18.21 18.49 -11.04
CA ASP A 177 -17.18 18.32 -10.00
C ASP A 177 -15.85 17.83 -10.56
N LYS A 178 -15.82 17.40 -11.81
CA LYS A 178 -14.61 16.95 -12.54
C LYS A 178 -13.77 15.92 -11.78
N SER A 179 -14.41 15.12 -10.93
CA SER A 179 -13.79 14.03 -10.17
C SER A 179 -14.16 12.69 -10.77
N ILE A 180 -13.19 12.01 -11.36
CA ILE A 180 -13.40 10.76 -12.07
C ILE A 180 -12.55 9.67 -11.41
N LYS A 181 -13.19 8.55 -11.09
CA LYS A 181 -12.51 7.38 -10.51
C LYS A 181 -12.68 6.21 -11.45
N VAL A 182 -11.55 5.60 -11.85
CA VAL A 182 -11.56 4.47 -12.77
C VAL A 182 -10.78 3.31 -12.17
N ILE A 183 -11.38 2.13 -12.21
CA ILE A 183 -10.71 0.89 -11.79
C ILE A 183 -10.62 -0.02 -13.00
N TYR A 184 -9.40 -0.43 -13.34
CA TYR A 184 -9.10 -1.40 -14.37
C TYR A 184 -8.86 -2.76 -13.72
N ASN A 185 -9.51 -3.80 -14.23
CA ASN A 185 -9.45 -5.16 -13.72
C ASN A 185 -8.75 -6.07 -14.75
N ALA A 186 -7.47 -6.35 -14.51
CA ALA A 186 -6.67 -7.16 -15.42
C ALA A 186 -7.19 -8.61 -15.55
N ASN A 187 -7.85 -9.13 -14.51
CA ASN A 187 -8.38 -10.51 -14.53
C ASN A 187 -9.55 -10.69 -15.53
N SER A 188 -10.20 -9.60 -15.93
CA SER A 188 -11.34 -9.63 -16.87
C SER A 188 -10.99 -9.12 -18.27
N TYR A 189 -9.71 -9.11 -18.66
CA TYR A 189 -9.25 -8.54 -19.94
C TYR A 189 -9.96 -9.16 -21.16
N GLU A 190 -10.39 -10.43 -21.10
CA GLU A 190 -11.05 -11.10 -22.22
C GLU A 190 -12.36 -10.44 -22.60
N ARG A 191 -13.05 -9.82 -21.63
CA ARG A 191 -14.33 -9.13 -21.82
C ARG A 191 -14.17 -7.66 -22.28
N GLU A 192 -12.94 -7.17 -22.39
CA GLU A 192 -12.69 -5.81 -22.87
C GLU A 192 -12.84 -5.76 -24.40
N GLU A 193 -13.61 -4.78 -24.88
CA GLU A 193 -13.88 -4.60 -26.30
C GLU A 193 -12.83 -3.70 -26.96
N ASP A 194 -12.31 -2.70 -26.22
CA ASP A 194 -11.27 -1.83 -26.74
C ASP A 194 -9.94 -2.58 -26.85
N PRO A 195 -9.39 -2.73 -28.06
CA PRO A 195 -8.21 -3.55 -28.28
C PRO A 195 -6.98 -3.04 -27.56
N GLN A 196 -6.86 -1.73 -27.34
CA GLN A 196 -5.72 -1.14 -26.66
C GLN A 196 -5.77 -1.36 -25.13
N ILE A 197 -6.95 -1.18 -24.54
CA ILE A 197 -7.15 -1.48 -23.10
C ILE A 197 -7.00 -2.98 -22.87
N LYS A 198 -7.61 -3.79 -23.72
CA LYS A 198 -7.50 -5.26 -23.68
C LYS A 198 -6.05 -5.73 -23.72
N ALA A 199 -5.24 -5.25 -24.63
CA ALA A 199 -3.83 -5.61 -24.76
C ALA A 199 -3.06 -5.27 -23.47
N PHE A 200 -3.30 -4.10 -22.89
CA PHE A 200 -2.67 -3.70 -21.63
C PHE A 200 -3.10 -4.57 -20.45
N LEU A 201 -4.41 -4.81 -20.27
CA LEU A 201 -4.92 -5.67 -19.18
C LEU A 201 -4.44 -7.11 -19.33
N GLN A 202 -4.36 -7.63 -20.57
CA GLN A 202 -3.79 -8.95 -20.86
C GLN A 202 -2.31 -9.02 -20.47
N TYR A 203 -1.53 -7.99 -20.80
CA TYR A 203 -0.12 -7.91 -20.41
C TYR A 203 0.05 -7.95 -18.88
N LEU A 204 -0.80 -7.26 -18.13
CA LEU A 204 -0.77 -7.30 -16.66
C LEU A 204 -1.15 -8.69 -16.12
N SER A 205 -2.15 -9.34 -16.72
CA SER A 205 -2.66 -10.63 -16.27
C SER A 205 -1.69 -11.81 -16.49
N ASN A 206 -1.12 -11.90 -17.68
CA ASN A 206 -0.33 -13.08 -18.10
C ASN A 206 1.03 -12.75 -18.75
N ARG A 207 1.46 -11.48 -18.73
CA ARG A 207 2.71 -10.96 -19.31
C ARG A 207 2.85 -11.16 -20.81
N LYS A 208 1.75 -11.40 -21.51
CA LYS A 208 1.76 -11.54 -22.94
C LYS A 208 1.59 -10.20 -23.61
N SER A 209 2.64 -9.72 -24.26
CA SER A 209 2.57 -8.56 -25.13
C SER A 209 1.82 -8.92 -26.41
N THR A 210 0.91 -8.05 -26.85
CA THR A 210 0.04 -8.28 -28.02
C THR A 210 -0.06 -7.06 -28.92
N ASP A 211 0.55 -5.94 -28.55
CA ASP A 211 0.62 -4.74 -29.38
C ASP A 211 1.93 -3.97 -29.13
N GLU A 212 2.19 -2.96 -29.95
CA GLU A 212 3.42 -2.16 -29.92
C GLU A 212 3.68 -1.51 -28.55
N PHE A 213 2.63 -1.05 -27.87
CA PHE A 213 2.79 -0.42 -26.56
C PHE A 213 3.20 -1.42 -25.47
N THR A 214 2.55 -2.57 -25.43
CA THR A 214 2.90 -3.62 -24.48
C THR A 214 4.28 -4.23 -24.77
N ASP A 215 4.70 -4.30 -26.05
CA ASP A 215 6.09 -4.63 -26.42
C ASP A 215 7.09 -3.59 -25.90
N LYS A 216 6.73 -2.29 -25.98
CA LYS A 216 7.54 -1.19 -25.45
C LYS A 216 7.65 -1.26 -23.92
N LEU A 217 6.56 -1.60 -23.22
CA LEU A 217 6.56 -1.83 -21.77
C LEU A 217 7.49 -2.98 -21.39
N ASP A 218 7.34 -4.12 -22.06
CA ASP A 218 8.15 -5.32 -21.79
C ASP A 218 9.65 -5.06 -22.00
N LYS A 219 10.01 -4.41 -23.10
CA LYS A 219 11.39 -3.97 -23.37
C LYS A 219 11.92 -3.04 -22.28
N GLN A 220 11.09 -2.10 -21.80
CA GLN A 220 11.50 -1.18 -20.75
C GLN A 220 11.72 -1.91 -19.40
N VAL A 221 10.86 -2.88 -19.06
CA VAL A 221 11.04 -3.74 -17.89
C VAL A 221 12.35 -4.50 -17.97
N GLU A 222 12.65 -5.14 -19.11
CA GLU A 222 13.90 -5.89 -19.29
C GLU A 222 15.15 -4.96 -19.24
N GLN A 223 15.06 -3.75 -19.81
CA GLN A 223 16.12 -2.75 -19.67
C GLN A 223 16.35 -2.31 -18.22
N MET A 224 15.30 -2.17 -17.43
CA MET A 224 15.45 -1.87 -15.99
C MET A 224 16.18 -3.00 -15.26
N LYS A 225 15.82 -4.25 -15.51
CA LYS A 225 16.45 -5.42 -14.86
C LYS A 225 17.96 -5.51 -15.06
N ILE A 226 18.48 -5.09 -16.21
CA ILE A 226 19.93 -5.10 -16.48
C ILE A 226 20.65 -3.83 -15.99
N SER A 227 19.92 -2.80 -15.59
CA SER A 227 20.47 -1.53 -15.11
C SER A 227 21.07 -1.66 -13.71
N GLU A 228 22.37 -1.45 -13.56
CA GLU A 228 23.02 -1.47 -12.24
C GLU A 228 22.48 -0.37 -11.30
N LYS A 229 22.07 0.78 -11.87
CA LYS A 229 21.43 1.83 -11.09
C LYS A 229 20.10 1.34 -10.52
N PHE A 230 19.24 0.76 -11.35
CA PHE A 230 17.95 0.23 -10.94
C PHE A 230 18.10 -0.85 -9.84
N LYS A 231 19.01 -1.79 -10.03
CA LYS A 231 19.32 -2.83 -9.03
C LYS A 231 19.75 -2.23 -7.69
N GLY A 232 20.63 -1.23 -7.73
CA GLY A 232 21.09 -0.52 -6.53
C GLY A 232 19.97 0.23 -5.82
N ASP A 233 19.14 0.96 -6.57
CA ASP A 233 18.00 1.70 -6.03
C ASP A 233 16.95 0.75 -5.44
N TYR A 234 16.64 -0.36 -6.12
CA TYR A 234 15.73 -1.41 -5.63
C TYR A 234 16.22 -2.01 -4.32
N MET A 235 17.48 -2.42 -4.27
CA MET A 235 18.06 -3.02 -3.06
C MET A 235 18.05 -2.03 -1.89
N PHE A 236 18.37 -0.75 -2.15
CA PHE A 236 18.33 0.30 -1.13
C PHE A 236 16.92 0.47 -0.54
N VAL A 237 15.89 0.54 -1.40
CA VAL A 237 14.49 0.67 -0.96
C VAL A 237 14.07 -0.55 -0.15
N LYS A 238 14.36 -1.77 -0.63
CA LYS A 238 13.99 -3.00 0.06
C LYS A 238 14.69 -3.18 1.40
N LEU A 239 15.95 -2.81 1.49
CA LEU A 239 16.68 -2.81 2.76
C LEU A 239 16.05 -1.83 3.77
N HIS A 240 15.71 -0.63 3.31
CA HIS A 240 15.07 0.37 4.15
C HIS A 240 13.68 -0.07 4.63
N GLU A 241 12.85 -0.64 3.75
CA GLU A 241 11.56 -1.22 4.10
C GLU A 241 11.69 -2.31 5.15
N TRP A 242 12.68 -3.18 4.99
CA TRP A 242 12.97 -4.24 5.95
C TRP A 242 13.41 -3.69 7.32
N GLU A 243 14.31 -2.71 7.34
CA GLU A 243 14.75 -2.06 8.60
C GLU A 243 13.58 -1.41 9.34
N MET A 244 12.68 -0.74 8.61
CA MET A 244 11.48 -0.14 9.19
C MET A 244 10.53 -1.18 9.76
N MET A 245 10.33 -2.29 9.03
CA MET A 245 9.48 -3.40 9.49
C MET A 245 10.04 -4.08 10.75
N GLU A 246 11.35 -4.35 10.80
CA GLU A 246 12.01 -4.94 11.97
C GLU A 246 11.93 -4.01 13.19
N ARG A 247 12.08 -2.70 12.98
CA ARG A 247 11.90 -1.72 14.04
C ARG A 247 10.48 -1.73 14.58
N ALA A 248 9.48 -1.67 13.70
CA ALA A 248 8.07 -1.70 14.07
C ALA A 248 7.69 -3.02 14.80
N LYS A 249 8.22 -4.17 14.33
CA LYS A 249 8.03 -5.47 14.97
C LYS A 249 8.60 -5.48 16.41
N LYS A 250 9.82 -4.95 16.58
CA LYS A 250 10.46 -4.85 17.89
C LYS A 250 9.69 -3.92 18.83
N GLU A 251 9.29 -2.74 18.36
CA GLU A 251 8.49 -1.80 19.14
C GLU A 251 7.13 -2.40 19.54
N GLY A 252 6.44 -3.04 18.59
CA GLY A 252 5.17 -3.73 18.85
C GLY A 252 5.30 -4.86 19.85
N PHE A 253 6.42 -5.62 19.81
CA PHE A 253 6.70 -6.67 20.79
C PHE A 253 6.91 -6.10 22.20
N GLU A 254 7.69 -5.04 22.35
CA GLU A 254 7.93 -4.41 23.67
C GLU A 254 6.65 -3.80 24.24
N ILE A 255 5.84 -3.13 23.41
CA ILE A 255 4.54 -2.59 23.83
C ILE A 255 3.59 -3.73 24.25
N GLY A 256 3.48 -4.79 23.46
CA GLY A 256 2.64 -5.94 23.79
C GLY A 256 3.06 -6.66 25.07
N LYS A 257 4.38 -6.79 25.28
CA LYS A 257 4.94 -7.37 26.51
C LYS A 257 4.62 -6.51 27.75
N ALA A 258 4.77 -5.19 27.65
CA ALA A 258 4.46 -4.26 28.73
C ALA A 258 2.96 -4.28 29.07
N GLN A 259 2.09 -4.23 28.06
CA GLN A 259 0.64 -4.31 28.24
C GLN A 259 0.21 -5.65 28.85
N GLY A 260 0.75 -6.76 28.33
CA GLY A 260 0.47 -8.10 28.84
C GLY A 260 0.89 -8.27 30.31
N PHE A 261 2.03 -7.69 30.71
CA PHE A 261 2.50 -7.69 32.09
C PHE A 261 1.54 -6.91 33.01
N GLU A 262 1.12 -5.72 32.65
CA GLU A 262 0.20 -4.90 33.45
C GLU A 262 -1.20 -5.56 33.58
N ILE A 263 -1.73 -6.11 32.49
CA ILE A 263 -2.99 -6.84 32.49
C ILE A 263 -2.90 -8.08 33.38
N GLY A 264 -1.85 -8.89 33.25
CA GLY A 264 -1.64 -10.08 34.05
C GLY A 264 -1.49 -9.77 35.54
N LYS A 265 -0.79 -8.68 35.87
CA LYS A 265 -0.63 -8.20 37.25
C LYS A 265 -1.98 -7.77 37.86
N SER A 266 -2.77 -7.00 37.09
CA SER A 266 -4.11 -6.55 37.53
C SER A 266 -5.05 -7.73 37.77
N GLN A 267 -5.13 -8.65 36.81
CA GLN A 267 -5.97 -9.84 36.91
C GLN A 267 -5.54 -10.78 38.04
N GLY A 268 -4.22 -10.98 38.22
CA GLY A 268 -3.67 -11.78 39.30
C GLY A 268 -3.96 -11.20 40.70
N LEU A 269 -3.90 -9.87 40.83
CA LEU A 269 -4.26 -9.17 42.06
C LEU A 269 -5.76 -9.32 42.38
N GLU A 270 -6.63 -9.10 41.38
CA GLU A 270 -8.08 -9.24 41.55
C GLU A 270 -8.50 -10.66 41.92
N GLN A 271 -7.93 -11.67 41.24
CA GLN A 271 -8.17 -13.07 41.57
C GLN A 271 -7.66 -13.43 42.98
N GLY A 272 -6.45 -12.96 43.35
CA GLY A 272 -5.87 -13.19 44.67
C GLY A 272 -6.72 -12.58 45.80
N ILE A 273 -7.22 -11.36 45.61
CA ILE A 273 -8.14 -10.71 46.57
C ILE A 273 -9.43 -11.52 46.70
N THR A 274 -10.06 -11.88 45.60
CA THR A 274 -11.31 -12.66 45.61
C THR A 274 -11.15 -14.00 46.32
N GLN A 275 -10.13 -14.75 45.95
CA GLN A 275 -9.82 -16.05 46.61
C GLN A 275 -9.49 -15.88 48.08
N GLY A 276 -8.73 -14.84 48.43
CA GLY A 276 -8.38 -14.56 49.86
C GLY A 276 -9.63 -14.22 50.69
N ILE A 277 -10.56 -13.44 50.18
CA ILE A 277 -11.84 -13.12 50.82
C ILE A 277 -12.69 -14.40 51.01
N GLU A 278 -12.83 -15.19 49.94
CA GLU A 278 -13.58 -16.45 49.99
C GLU A 278 -13.05 -17.43 51.05
N GLN A 279 -11.74 -17.66 51.01
CA GLN A 279 -11.07 -18.54 51.96
C GLN A 279 -11.15 -18.03 53.43
N GLY A 280 -10.96 -16.71 53.61
CA GLY A 280 -11.06 -16.09 54.94
C GLY A 280 -12.51 -16.16 55.48
N LEU A 281 -13.50 -15.97 54.64
CA LEU A 281 -14.92 -16.10 55.05
C LEU A 281 -15.26 -17.54 55.44
N GLN A 282 -14.84 -18.52 54.62
CA GLN A 282 -15.05 -19.95 54.90
C GLN A 282 -14.39 -20.38 56.21
N GLN A 283 -13.14 -19.99 56.45
CA GLN A 283 -12.43 -20.27 57.69
C GLN A 283 -13.06 -19.61 58.88
N GLY A 284 -13.48 -18.34 58.75
CA GLY A 284 -14.17 -17.59 59.82
C GLY A 284 -15.50 -18.21 60.22
N ILE A 285 -16.31 -18.65 59.28
CA ILE A 285 -17.57 -19.36 59.51
C ILE A 285 -17.32 -20.69 60.24
N THR A 286 -16.35 -21.48 59.75
CA THR A 286 -16.02 -22.79 60.35
C THR A 286 -15.57 -22.64 61.80
N GLN A 287 -14.62 -21.72 62.05
CA GLN A 287 -14.12 -21.44 63.41
C GLN A 287 -15.21 -20.88 64.35
N GLY A 288 -16.05 -20.00 63.80
CA GLY A 288 -17.19 -19.44 64.58
C GLY A 288 -18.21 -20.51 64.99
N ILE A 289 -18.52 -21.45 64.11
CA ILE A 289 -19.40 -22.58 64.40
C ILE A 289 -18.77 -23.51 65.43
N GLU A 290 -17.52 -23.88 65.28
CA GLU A 290 -16.79 -24.74 66.23
C GLU A 290 -16.74 -24.13 67.67
N GLN A 291 -16.40 -22.82 67.73
CA GLN A 291 -16.39 -22.11 69.04
C GLN A 291 -17.78 -21.99 69.68
N GLY A 292 -18.79 -21.74 68.86
CA GLY A 292 -20.19 -21.65 69.30
C GLY A 292 -20.68 -22.99 69.84
N ILE A 293 -20.33 -24.09 69.20
CA ILE A 293 -20.67 -25.46 69.69
C ILE A 293 -19.97 -25.76 71.03
N GLN A 294 -18.70 -25.42 71.14
CA GLN A 294 -17.92 -25.66 72.39
C GLN A 294 -18.44 -24.84 73.56
N GLN A 295 -18.87 -23.61 73.35
CA GLN A 295 -19.43 -22.74 74.40
C GLN A 295 -20.90 -23.04 74.73
N GLY A 296 -21.63 -23.68 73.86
CA GLY A 296 -23.05 -24.04 74.07
C GLY A 296 -23.23 -25.42 74.74
N ILE A 297 -22.16 -26.19 74.97
CA ILE A 297 -22.18 -27.50 75.66
C ILE A 297 -21.76 -27.35 77.12
N THR A 298 -21.40 -26.19 77.60
CA THR A 298 -21.15 -25.90 79.04
C THR A 298 -22.42 -25.23 79.59
#